data_6727d27bd7bb7873388e583334e1f58e
#
_entry.id   6727d27bd7bb7873388e583334e1f58e
#
_cell.length_a   1.000
_cell.length_b   1.000
_cell.length_c   1.000
_cell.angle_alpha   90.00
_cell.angle_beta   90.00
_cell.angle_gamma   90.00
#
_symmetry.space_group_name_H-M   'P 1'
#
loop_
_entity.id
_entity.type
_entity.pdbx_description
1 polymer ?
#
loop_
_entity_poly.entity_id
_entity_poly.type
_entity_poly.pdbx_seq_one_letter_code
_entity_poly.pdbx_strand_id
1 'polypeptide(L)'
;MADSPKLSESSQALFCAVVDYLGKPINGNKRPPNYPAFQKEYGPIVNRVKNKVKTGSVTITSVEKYLTENKDWYESSINIANSLFNATKTIARKTHNRIKPPGISLFYVRGDKGTRDIMSDVALIFKYTNVAVQRRNKLEGINDLSFNDINKWSPADIYLVSQRGRMIMRQLASGKVMSRGVKVGKTKIDSLTNMTSFSVLNALIKQMMDDGDLLPLSLKKAPNKDNVIIKTINFLENDVAKALKKNDIRYHGYIFSQTNDVFNSKDVYIKITSGPFKLQFRDKGGTGGGQKPNFSYQCILSGGKQALDGSLAGDSIGNVIYQTNQTLGRQFSSASQKRIIESAFKIAQNMQKEIDVDGKLSKSIENTICKKVYEYAKKYSGVSIGSVESFYEELVNHPQFSRGGTSIMIKENGNRVRLENELLVERARAQFLFGKFMGGRLIEGMEKSKKDADEISVNLLLYAGSRTAQSSPHIKASDISSL
;
A
#
# COMPACT_ATOMS: atom_id res chain seq x y z
N MET A 1 14.77 -5.05 -21.16
CA MET A 1 15.06 -4.04 -20.12
C MET A 1 14.81 -4.67 -18.75
N ALA A 2 15.75 -4.54 -17.81
CA ALA A 2 15.56 -5.02 -16.45
C ALA A 2 14.35 -4.33 -15.80
N ASP A 3 13.69 -5.02 -14.86
CA ASP A 3 12.49 -4.51 -14.19
C ASP A 3 12.74 -3.13 -13.58
N SER A 4 12.05 -2.11 -14.08
CA SER A 4 12.14 -0.73 -13.59
C SER A 4 12.00 -0.60 -12.06
N PRO A 5 11.10 -1.36 -11.37
CA PRO A 5 11.02 -1.33 -9.91
C PRO A 5 12.30 -1.72 -9.20
N LYS A 6 13.00 -2.78 -9.65
CA LYS A 6 14.26 -3.22 -9.03
C LYS A 6 15.40 -2.22 -9.22
N LEU A 7 15.45 -1.57 -10.38
CA LEU A 7 16.42 -0.51 -10.64
C LEU A 7 16.19 0.71 -9.77
N SER A 8 14.92 1.14 -9.62
CA SER A 8 14.56 2.27 -8.77
C SER A 8 14.84 2.02 -7.29
N GLU A 9 14.47 0.83 -6.77
CA GLU A 9 14.74 0.42 -5.39
C GLU A 9 16.26 0.33 -5.15
N SER A 10 17.00 -0.24 -6.09
CA SER A 10 18.47 -0.33 -6.01
C SER A 10 19.15 1.03 -6.07
N SER A 11 18.61 1.96 -6.85
CA SER A 11 19.07 3.35 -6.89
C SER A 11 18.93 4.02 -5.53
N GLN A 12 17.77 3.89 -4.91
CA GLN A 12 17.51 4.43 -3.58
C GLN A 12 18.41 3.81 -2.51
N ALA A 13 18.63 2.48 -2.57
CA ALA A 13 19.55 1.79 -1.67
C ALA A 13 20.99 2.29 -1.83
N LEU A 14 21.44 2.53 -3.06
CA LEU A 14 22.77 3.06 -3.34
C LEU A 14 22.98 4.46 -2.71
N PHE A 15 22.02 5.37 -2.89
CA PHE A 15 22.10 6.69 -2.29
C PHE A 15 22.00 6.67 -0.77
N CYS A 16 21.19 5.79 -0.19
CA CYS A 16 21.19 5.57 1.27
C CYS A 16 22.57 5.12 1.77
N ALA A 17 23.24 4.22 1.03
CA ALA A 17 24.59 3.77 1.39
C ALA A 17 25.64 4.88 1.25
N VAL A 18 25.52 5.74 0.25
CA VAL A 18 26.42 6.90 0.06
C VAL A 18 26.24 7.90 1.23
N VAL A 19 25.00 8.25 1.57
CA VAL A 19 24.69 9.18 2.66
C VAL A 19 25.14 8.61 4.01
N ASP A 20 24.91 7.32 4.25
CA ASP A 20 25.40 6.61 5.43
C ASP A 20 26.94 6.70 5.56
N TYR A 21 27.66 6.42 4.47
CA TYR A 21 29.11 6.50 4.44
C TYR A 21 29.63 7.92 4.67
N LEU A 22 28.97 8.93 4.09
CA LEU A 22 29.31 10.35 4.29
C LEU A 22 29.04 10.83 5.72
N GLY A 23 28.12 10.19 6.45
CA GLY A 23 27.67 10.67 7.75
C GLY A 23 26.96 12.03 7.71
N LYS A 24 26.54 12.48 6.53
CA LYS A 24 25.86 13.77 6.27
C LYS A 24 25.05 13.70 4.97
N PRO A 25 23.99 14.54 4.84
CA PRO A 25 23.26 14.68 3.59
C PRO A 25 24.14 15.15 2.42
N ILE A 26 23.79 14.76 1.20
CA ILE A 26 24.37 15.32 -0.02
C ILE A 26 23.82 16.73 -0.19
N ASN A 27 24.69 17.75 -0.12
CA ASN A 27 24.34 19.15 0.08
C ASN A 27 23.46 19.76 -1.02
N GLY A 28 22.41 20.51 -0.58
CA GLY A 28 21.36 21.09 -1.41
C GLY A 28 21.82 22.07 -2.49
N ASN A 29 22.68 23.07 -2.15
CA ASN A 29 23.10 24.11 -3.10
C ASN A 29 24.31 23.74 -3.98
N LYS A 30 24.99 22.65 -3.64
CA LYS A 30 26.11 22.07 -4.41
C LYS A 30 25.76 20.66 -4.91
N ARG A 31 24.47 20.35 -4.97
CA ARG A 31 24.02 19.04 -5.45
C ARG A 31 24.33 18.90 -6.95
N PRO A 32 24.99 17.83 -7.36
CA PRO A 32 25.22 17.59 -8.77
C PRO A 32 23.89 17.52 -9.55
N PRO A 33 23.78 18.14 -10.74
CA PRO A 33 22.52 18.29 -11.46
C PRO A 33 21.98 17.00 -12.07
N ASN A 34 22.84 15.98 -12.21
CA ASN A 34 22.52 14.68 -12.78
C ASN A 34 23.51 13.61 -12.29
N TYR A 35 23.21 12.35 -12.59
CA TYR A 35 24.06 11.24 -12.15
C TYR A 35 25.50 11.27 -12.72
N PRO A 36 25.79 11.62 -13.98
CA PRO A 36 27.15 11.77 -14.46
C PRO A 36 27.98 12.79 -13.68
N ALA A 37 27.41 13.95 -13.37
CA ALA A 37 28.08 14.95 -12.52
C ALA A 37 28.28 14.43 -11.09
N PHE A 38 27.30 13.72 -10.54
CA PHE A 38 27.41 13.06 -9.24
C PHE A 38 28.54 12.02 -9.24
N GLN A 39 28.62 11.18 -10.26
CA GLN A 39 29.66 10.15 -10.38
C GLN A 39 31.06 10.77 -10.47
N LYS A 40 31.21 11.91 -11.15
CA LYS A 40 32.48 12.65 -11.21
C LYS A 40 32.95 13.10 -9.82
N GLU A 41 32.02 13.56 -8.98
CA GLU A 41 32.32 14.06 -7.64
C GLU A 41 32.37 12.96 -6.57
N TYR A 42 31.40 12.03 -6.59
CA TYR A 42 31.20 11.00 -5.58
C TYR A 42 31.59 9.58 -6.02
N GLY A 43 32.10 9.39 -7.22
CA GLY A 43 32.50 8.08 -7.76
C GLY A 43 33.41 7.24 -6.85
N PRO A 44 34.44 7.83 -6.21
CA PRO A 44 35.26 7.09 -5.24
C PRO A 44 34.43 6.56 -4.05
N ILE A 45 33.40 7.30 -3.59
CA ILE A 45 32.52 6.90 -2.50
C ILE A 45 31.58 5.79 -2.98
N VAL A 46 30.96 5.96 -4.17
CA VAL A 46 30.13 4.91 -4.79
C VAL A 46 30.90 3.59 -4.88
N ASN A 47 32.16 3.63 -5.34
CA ASN A 47 33.01 2.44 -5.42
C ASN A 47 33.29 1.78 -4.06
N ARG A 48 33.36 2.57 -2.98
CA ARG A 48 33.54 2.03 -1.62
C ARG A 48 32.26 1.40 -1.07
N VAL A 49 31.08 1.93 -1.41
CA VAL A 49 29.80 1.47 -0.85
C VAL A 49 29.07 0.46 -1.70
N LYS A 50 29.37 0.31 -2.99
CA LYS A 50 28.67 -0.59 -3.91
C LYS A 50 28.54 -2.03 -3.40
N ASN A 51 29.54 -2.54 -2.70
CA ASN A 51 29.52 -3.89 -2.13
C ASN A 51 28.61 -4.02 -0.90
N LYS A 52 28.20 -2.90 -0.30
CA LYS A 52 27.24 -2.87 0.80
C LYS A 52 25.79 -2.94 0.30
N VAL A 53 25.54 -2.69 -0.98
CA VAL A 53 24.21 -2.73 -1.60
C VAL A 53 24.00 -4.09 -2.28
N LYS A 54 23.06 -4.86 -1.77
CA LYS A 54 22.70 -6.19 -2.25
C LYS A 54 21.45 -6.07 -3.12
N THR A 55 21.63 -5.97 -4.41
CA THR A 55 20.59 -5.68 -5.41
C THR A 55 19.98 -6.92 -6.04
N GLY A 56 20.45 -8.09 -5.66
CA GLY A 56 20.00 -9.35 -6.23
C GLY A 56 20.40 -9.51 -7.70
N SER A 57 19.41 -9.59 -8.58
CA SER A 57 19.60 -9.81 -10.02
C SER A 57 20.05 -8.56 -10.80
N VAL A 58 20.10 -7.40 -10.15
CA VAL A 58 20.46 -6.12 -10.80
C VAL A 58 21.91 -5.76 -10.48
N THR A 59 22.70 -5.43 -11.50
CA THR A 59 24.09 -4.98 -11.30
C THR A 59 24.15 -3.49 -10.96
N ILE A 60 25.18 -3.08 -10.22
CA ILE A 60 25.40 -1.65 -9.94
C ILE A 60 25.59 -0.86 -11.24
N THR A 61 26.25 -1.41 -12.23
CA THR A 61 26.39 -0.79 -13.57
C THR A 61 25.02 -0.53 -14.22
N SER A 62 24.09 -1.47 -14.09
CA SER A 62 22.70 -1.27 -14.58
C SER A 62 21.97 -0.17 -13.80
N VAL A 63 22.23 -0.04 -12.50
CA VAL A 63 21.68 1.03 -11.65
C VAL A 63 22.25 2.38 -12.08
N GLU A 64 23.55 2.46 -12.32
CA GLU A 64 24.22 3.69 -12.78
C GLU A 64 23.70 4.15 -14.14
N LYS A 65 23.55 3.21 -15.08
CA LYS A 65 22.92 3.49 -16.38
C LYS A 65 21.49 4.00 -16.22
N TYR A 66 20.71 3.32 -15.39
CA TYR A 66 19.32 3.73 -15.10
C TYR A 66 19.22 5.15 -14.51
N LEU A 67 20.10 5.50 -13.58
CA LEU A 67 20.16 6.84 -12.98
C LEU A 67 20.59 7.92 -13.98
N THR A 68 21.43 7.57 -14.94
CA THR A 68 21.85 8.45 -16.03
C THR A 68 20.69 8.77 -16.98
N GLU A 69 19.88 7.76 -17.28
CA GLU A 69 18.74 7.86 -18.20
C GLU A 69 17.47 8.43 -17.53
N ASN A 70 17.37 8.37 -16.19
CA ASN A 70 16.15 8.72 -15.43
C ASN A 70 16.44 9.77 -14.36
N LYS A 71 16.47 11.03 -14.76
CA LYS A 71 16.75 12.17 -13.88
C LYS A 71 15.83 12.23 -12.65
N ASP A 72 14.54 11.99 -12.81
CA ASP A 72 13.57 12.00 -11.70
C ASP A 72 13.90 10.95 -10.61
N TRP A 73 14.41 9.78 -11.02
CA TRP A 73 14.81 8.74 -10.07
C TRP A 73 16.14 9.07 -9.40
N TYR A 74 17.04 9.74 -10.12
CA TYR A 74 18.26 10.29 -9.51
C TYR A 74 17.89 11.31 -8.42
N GLU A 75 17.01 12.26 -8.72
CA GLU A 75 16.56 13.26 -7.77
C GLU A 75 15.81 12.64 -6.58
N SER A 76 14.88 11.75 -6.86
CA SER A 76 14.12 11.04 -5.83
C SER A 76 15.04 10.26 -4.88
N SER A 77 16.05 9.57 -5.41
CA SER A 77 16.96 8.77 -4.61
C SER A 77 17.78 9.61 -3.62
N ILE A 78 18.29 10.77 -4.07
CA ILE A 78 19.01 11.70 -3.18
C ILE A 78 18.04 12.29 -2.13
N ASN A 79 16.86 12.75 -2.55
CA ASN A 79 15.91 13.39 -1.66
C ASN A 79 15.49 12.46 -0.53
N ILE A 80 15.16 11.21 -0.87
CA ILE A 80 14.78 10.19 0.10
C ILE A 80 15.94 9.85 1.03
N ALA A 81 17.14 9.63 0.49
CA ALA A 81 18.32 9.32 1.31
C ALA A 81 18.65 10.43 2.31
N ASN A 82 18.62 11.69 1.87
CA ASN A 82 18.85 12.84 2.73
C ASN A 82 17.78 12.99 3.81
N SER A 83 16.50 12.86 3.42
CA SER A 83 15.37 12.98 4.35
C SER A 83 15.35 11.85 5.37
N LEU A 84 15.67 10.64 4.95
CA LEU A 84 15.77 9.48 5.82
C LEU A 84 16.91 9.65 6.83
N PHE A 85 18.07 10.13 6.40
CA PHE A 85 19.20 10.40 7.29
C PHE A 85 18.84 11.44 8.35
N ASN A 86 18.19 12.54 7.97
CA ASN A 86 17.73 13.56 8.90
C ASN A 86 16.66 13.03 9.86
N ALA A 87 15.71 12.23 9.36
CA ALA A 87 14.64 11.65 10.17
C ALA A 87 15.18 10.64 11.19
N THR A 88 16.15 9.79 10.82
CA THR A 88 16.78 8.84 11.75
C THR A 88 17.52 9.55 12.87
N LYS A 89 18.21 10.64 12.59
CA LYS A 89 18.82 11.49 13.63
C LYS A 89 17.78 12.11 14.56
N THR A 90 16.64 12.57 14.03
CA THR A 90 15.58 13.21 14.80
C THR A 90 14.81 12.19 15.66
N ILE A 91 14.55 11.01 15.12
CA ILE A 91 13.90 9.91 15.86
C ILE A 91 14.79 9.47 17.03
N ALA A 92 16.09 9.34 16.80
CA ALA A 92 17.07 9.02 17.82
C ALA A 92 17.09 10.03 18.99
N ARG A 93 16.88 11.31 18.69
CA ARG A 93 16.81 12.37 19.71
C ARG A 93 15.52 12.34 20.52
N LYS A 94 14.38 12.01 19.90
CA LYS A 94 13.06 12.07 20.55
C LYS A 94 12.74 10.86 21.44
N THR A 95 13.34 9.71 21.17
CA THR A 95 13.01 8.49 21.90
C THR A 95 13.86 8.26 23.13
N HIS A 96 14.81 9.14 23.49
CA HIS A 96 15.80 8.96 24.56
C HIS A 96 16.59 7.64 24.52
N ASN A 97 16.18 6.70 23.71
CA ASN A 97 16.85 5.45 23.42
C ASN A 97 17.59 5.64 22.11
N ARG A 98 18.88 5.75 22.24
CA ARG A 98 19.87 5.82 21.19
C ARG A 98 19.54 4.88 20.02
N ILE A 99 18.68 5.31 19.07
CA ILE A 99 18.84 4.83 17.73
C ILE A 99 20.16 5.46 17.27
N LYS A 100 21.27 4.89 17.68
CA LYS A 100 22.46 5.01 16.87
C LYS A 100 21.99 4.65 15.49
N PRO A 101 22.24 5.47 14.44
CA PRO A 101 22.20 4.92 13.11
C PRO A 101 23.03 3.66 13.26
N PRO A 102 22.46 2.45 13.02
CA PRO A 102 23.24 1.27 13.21
C PRO A 102 24.49 1.49 12.40
N GLY A 103 25.59 0.91 12.81
CA GLY A 103 26.67 0.72 11.88
C GLY A 103 26.11 -0.15 10.76
N ILE A 104 25.27 0.45 9.89
CA ILE A 104 24.50 -0.22 8.86
C ILE A 104 25.53 -0.76 7.90
N SER A 105 25.73 -2.06 7.98
CA SER A 105 26.75 -2.69 7.19
C SER A 105 26.25 -3.03 5.80
N LEU A 106 24.93 -3.25 5.62
CA LEU A 106 24.37 -3.76 4.38
C LEU A 106 22.96 -3.23 4.09
N PHE A 107 22.69 -3.04 2.80
CA PHE A 107 21.42 -2.61 2.24
C PHE A 107 20.89 -3.70 1.31
N TYR A 108 19.79 -4.31 1.63
CA TYR A 108 19.18 -5.38 0.85
C TYR A 108 17.96 -4.89 0.13
N VAL A 109 17.94 -5.04 -1.20
CA VAL A 109 16.80 -4.72 -2.06
C VAL A 109 15.94 -5.96 -2.26
N ARG A 110 14.63 -5.78 -2.21
CA ARG A 110 13.67 -6.86 -2.38
C ARG A 110 13.73 -7.47 -3.78
N GLY A 111 13.53 -8.76 -3.88
CA GLY A 111 13.22 -9.43 -5.16
C GLY A 111 14.21 -10.44 -5.67
N ASP A 112 15.12 -10.93 -4.86
CA ASP A 112 15.96 -12.06 -5.26
C ASP A 112 15.54 -13.38 -4.63
N LYS A 113 15.42 -14.41 -5.47
CA LYS A 113 15.00 -15.76 -5.06
C LYS A 113 16.18 -16.72 -4.76
N GLY A 114 17.43 -16.27 -4.90
CA GLY A 114 18.55 -17.18 -5.03
C GLY A 114 19.61 -17.15 -3.95
N THR A 115 19.66 -16.16 -3.09
CA THR A 115 20.74 -16.01 -2.13
C THR A 115 20.28 -16.20 -0.69
N ARG A 116 21.14 -16.80 0.15
CA ARG A 116 20.96 -16.88 1.61
C ARG A 116 21.22 -15.49 2.22
N ASP A 117 20.38 -14.53 1.87
CA ASP A 117 20.45 -13.16 2.37
C ASP A 117 19.25 -12.87 3.30
N ILE A 118 19.18 -11.62 3.77
CA ILE A 118 18.11 -11.18 4.68
C ILE A 118 16.72 -11.36 4.08
N MET A 119 16.57 -11.28 2.74
CA MET A 119 15.27 -11.40 2.08
C MET A 119 14.77 -12.84 2.13
N SER A 120 15.68 -13.81 1.98
CA SER A 120 15.37 -15.23 2.17
C SER A 120 15.02 -15.52 3.63
N ASP A 121 15.74 -14.91 4.58
CA ASP A 121 15.46 -15.05 6.01
C ASP A 121 14.09 -14.47 6.36
N VAL A 122 13.73 -13.27 5.86
CA VAL A 122 12.41 -12.67 6.03
C VAL A 122 11.29 -13.55 5.45
N ALA A 123 11.51 -14.13 4.27
CA ALA A 123 10.54 -15.03 3.64
C ALA A 123 10.33 -16.32 4.45
N LEU A 124 11.39 -16.90 4.99
CA LEU A 124 11.31 -18.09 5.85
C LEU A 124 10.59 -17.80 7.16
N ILE A 125 10.95 -16.70 7.83
CA ILE A 125 10.30 -16.26 9.08
C ILE A 125 8.82 -16.04 8.84
N PHE A 126 8.44 -15.33 7.76
CA PHE A 126 7.05 -15.15 7.38
C PHE A 126 6.33 -16.49 7.19
N LYS A 127 6.91 -17.41 6.40
CA LYS A 127 6.33 -18.71 6.12
C LYS A 127 6.09 -19.50 7.41
N TYR A 128 7.08 -19.57 8.31
CA TYR A 128 6.96 -20.33 9.56
C TYR A 128 5.93 -19.71 10.51
N THR A 129 5.95 -18.38 10.65
CA THR A 129 4.95 -17.68 11.49
C THR A 129 3.54 -17.90 10.93
N ASN A 130 3.35 -17.79 9.61
CA ASN A 130 2.05 -17.96 8.99
C ASN A 130 1.50 -19.38 9.16
N VAL A 131 2.35 -20.39 9.02
CA VAL A 131 1.98 -21.80 9.27
C VAL A 131 1.60 -22.01 10.74
N ALA A 132 2.35 -21.43 11.69
CA ALA A 132 2.06 -21.53 13.10
C ALA A 132 0.71 -20.89 13.45
N VAL A 133 0.42 -19.70 12.91
CA VAL A 133 -0.86 -19.00 13.08
C VAL A 133 -2.02 -19.82 12.50
N GLN A 134 -1.89 -20.33 11.29
CA GLN A 134 -2.95 -21.16 10.67
C GLN A 134 -3.22 -22.45 11.45
N ARG A 135 -2.15 -23.09 11.92
CA ARG A 135 -2.29 -24.31 12.75
C ARG A 135 -3.01 -24.02 14.07
N ARG A 136 -2.64 -22.92 14.75
CA ARG A 136 -3.28 -22.49 15.99
C ARG A 136 -4.75 -22.15 15.76
N ASN A 137 -5.06 -21.40 14.72
CA ASN A 137 -6.45 -21.07 14.35
C ASN A 137 -7.31 -22.31 14.18
N LYS A 138 -6.76 -23.35 13.51
CA LYS A 138 -7.46 -24.62 13.31
C LYS A 138 -7.65 -25.40 14.60
N LEU A 139 -6.64 -25.43 15.48
CA LEU A 139 -6.67 -26.22 16.71
C LEU A 139 -7.51 -25.59 17.82
N GLU A 140 -7.46 -24.26 17.93
CA GLU A 140 -8.09 -23.50 19.01
C GLU A 140 -9.43 -22.85 18.59
N GLY A 141 -9.84 -23.02 17.33
CA GLY A 141 -11.08 -22.43 16.82
C GLY A 141 -11.07 -20.90 16.78
N ILE A 142 -9.88 -20.28 16.79
CA ILE A 142 -9.71 -18.84 16.75
C ILE A 142 -9.42 -18.35 15.32
N ASN A 143 -9.72 -17.09 15.06
CA ASN A 143 -9.48 -16.44 13.77
C ASN A 143 -8.36 -15.40 13.86
N ASP A 144 -7.20 -15.78 14.37
CA ASP A 144 -6.04 -14.90 14.33
C ASP A 144 -5.58 -14.71 12.88
N LEU A 145 -5.17 -13.49 12.53
CA LEU A 145 -4.94 -13.14 11.14
C LEU A 145 -3.69 -13.82 10.58
N SER A 146 -3.88 -14.53 9.49
CA SER A 146 -2.83 -15.04 8.63
C SER A 146 -2.72 -14.18 7.35
N PHE A 147 -1.56 -14.17 6.73
CA PHE A 147 -1.33 -13.45 5.49
C PHE A 147 -1.10 -14.42 4.34
N ASN A 148 -1.77 -14.19 3.22
CA ASN A 148 -1.58 -15.00 2.01
C ASN A 148 -0.33 -14.61 1.22
N ASP A 149 0.22 -13.42 1.50
CA ASP A 149 1.35 -12.85 0.77
C ASP A 149 2.25 -12.07 1.73
N ILE A 150 3.54 -12.31 1.64
CA ILE A 150 4.57 -11.62 2.42
C ILE A 150 4.51 -10.10 2.23
N ASN A 151 4.13 -9.63 1.03
CA ASN A 151 4.01 -8.21 0.73
C ASN A 151 2.90 -7.51 1.52
N LYS A 152 1.91 -8.28 1.96
CA LYS A 152 0.84 -7.77 2.82
C LYS A 152 1.26 -7.64 4.27
N TRP A 153 2.16 -8.53 4.71
CA TRP A 153 2.73 -8.43 6.04
C TRP A 153 3.89 -7.45 6.09
N SER A 154 4.85 -7.55 5.17
CA SER A 154 6.01 -6.66 5.12
C SER A 154 6.07 -5.94 3.77
N PRO A 155 5.60 -4.68 3.70
CA PRO A 155 5.61 -3.88 2.47
C PRO A 155 6.98 -3.24 2.19
N ALA A 156 8.00 -3.53 3.00
CA ALA A 156 9.33 -2.95 2.82
C ALA A 156 9.98 -3.36 1.50
N ASP A 157 10.49 -2.37 0.78
CA ASP A 157 11.19 -2.53 -0.49
C ASP A 157 12.70 -2.72 -0.29
N ILE A 158 13.21 -2.15 0.80
CA ILE A 158 14.64 -2.21 1.19
C ILE A 158 14.74 -2.50 2.68
N TYR A 159 15.74 -3.29 3.06
CA TYR A 159 16.13 -3.53 4.45
C TYR A 159 17.54 -3.03 4.71
N LEU A 160 17.69 -2.15 5.68
CA LEU A 160 18.98 -1.76 6.21
C LEU A 160 19.27 -2.61 7.44
N VAL A 161 20.41 -3.27 7.47
CA VAL A 161 20.68 -4.32 8.46
C VAL A 161 22.07 -4.18 9.05
N SER A 162 22.19 -4.21 10.38
CA SER A 162 23.46 -4.35 11.09
C SER A 162 23.96 -5.79 11.00
N GLN A 163 25.24 -6.01 11.33
CA GLN A 163 25.77 -7.37 11.43
C GLN A 163 25.02 -8.19 12.50
N ARG A 164 24.68 -7.58 13.63
CA ARG A 164 23.88 -8.21 14.69
C ARG A 164 22.46 -8.53 14.20
N GLY A 165 21.80 -7.58 13.52
CA GLY A 165 20.47 -7.78 12.95
C GLY A 165 20.45 -8.94 11.95
N ARG A 166 21.48 -9.06 11.11
CA ARG A 166 21.61 -10.18 10.19
C ARG A 166 21.73 -11.52 10.91
N MET A 167 22.49 -11.57 12.01
CA MET A 167 22.59 -12.78 12.82
C MET A 167 21.26 -13.17 13.47
N ILE A 168 20.53 -12.20 14.04
CA ILE A 168 19.21 -12.40 14.62
C ILE A 168 18.23 -12.94 13.57
N MET A 169 18.13 -12.29 12.42
CA MET A 169 17.22 -12.73 11.36
C MET A 169 17.54 -14.14 10.86
N ARG A 170 18.81 -14.47 10.70
CA ARG A 170 19.26 -15.83 10.30
C ARG A 170 18.91 -16.88 11.33
N GLN A 171 19.07 -16.58 12.62
CA GLN A 171 18.70 -17.49 13.71
C GLN A 171 17.19 -17.73 13.71
N LEU A 172 16.39 -16.68 13.57
CA LEU A 172 14.92 -16.80 13.43
C LEU A 172 14.52 -17.64 12.22
N ALA A 173 15.15 -17.41 11.08
CA ALA A 173 14.89 -18.16 9.84
C ALA A 173 15.31 -19.63 9.93
N SER A 174 16.28 -19.98 10.76
CA SER A 174 16.74 -21.36 10.93
C SER A 174 15.77 -22.23 11.72
N GLY A 175 14.81 -21.65 12.43
CA GLY A 175 13.92 -22.37 13.35
C GLY A 175 14.61 -22.98 14.56
N LYS A 176 15.91 -22.72 14.75
CA LYS A 176 16.66 -23.27 15.87
C LYS A 176 16.42 -22.47 17.14
N VAL A 177 16.33 -23.18 18.26
CA VAL A 177 16.27 -22.57 19.59
C VAL A 177 17.54 -21.74 19.81
N MET A 178 17.35 -20.49 20.14
CA MET A 178 18.48 -19.62 20.48
C MET A 178 18.91 -19.94 21.90
N SER A 179 20.13 -20.44 22.07
CA SER A 179 20.68 -20.82 23.41
C SER A 179 20.67 -19.67 24.41
N ARG A 180 20.55 -18.42 23.97
CA ARG A 180 20.48 -17.22 24.82
C ARG A 180 19.19 -16.39 24.63
N GLY A 181 18.28 -16.83 23.76
CA GLY A 181 17.04 -16.11 23.42
C GLY A 181 17.27 -14.71 22.85
N VAL A 182 16.27 -14.18 22.14
CA VAL A 182 16.21 -12.76 21.74
C VAL A 182 15.41 -12.03 22.81
N LYS A 183 16.00 -11.01 23.44
CA LYS A 183 15.24 -10.14 24.35
C LYS A 183 14.43 -9.14 23.54
N VAL A 184 13.13 -9.15 23.75
CA VAL A 184 12.19 -8.15 23.26
C VAL A 184 11.68 -7.39 24.48
N GLY A 185 12.23 -6.21 24.75
CA GLY A 185 12.01 -5.52 26.00
C GLY A 185 12.46 -6.36 27.21
N LYS A 186 11.53 -6.67 28.12
CA LYS A 186 11.78 -7.56 29.27
C LYS A 186 11.56 -9.05 28.96
N THR A 187 11.00 -9.37 27.81
CA THR A 187 10.62 -10.74 27.43
C THR A 187 11.71 -11.39 26.61
N LYS A 188 12.08 -12.60 27.01
CA LYS A 188 13.03 -13.44 26.25
C LYS A 188 12.25 -14.35 25.31
N ILE A 189 12.55 -14.27 24.02
CA ILE A 189 11.98 -15.18 23.01
C ILE A 189 13.00 -16.28 22.76
N ASP A 190 12.71 -17.47 23.24
CA ASP A 190 13.66 -18.59 23.24
C ASP A 190 13.66 -19.41 21.95
N SER A 191 12.59 -19.34 21.16
CA SER A 191 12.52 -20.05 19.88
C SER A 191 11.43 -19.47 18.95
N LEU A 192 11.50 -19.82 17.65
CA LEU A 192 10.42 -19.55 16.70
C LEU A 192 9.10 -20.25 17.06
N THR A 193 9.14 -21.29 17.88
CA THR A 193 7.93 -21.94 18.42
C THR A 193 7.10 -20.97 19.26
N ASN A 194 7.72 -19.92 19.81
CA ASN A 194 7.03 -18.88 20.54
C ASN A 194 6.50 -17.75 19.63
N MET A 195 6.88 -17.74 18.34
CA MET A 195 6.32 -16.81 17.34
C MET A 195 5.01 -17.37 16.79
N THR A 196 4.05 -17.55 17.67
CA THR A 196 2.71 -18.07 17.32
C THR A 196 1.80 -17.01 16.72
N SER A 197 2.25 -15.73 16.65
CA SER A 197 1.48 -14.64 16.06
C SER A 197 2.38 -13.61 15.37
N PHE A 198 1.82 -12.90 14.40
CA PHE A 198 2.49 -11.76 13.77
C PHE A 198 2.71 -10.59 14.73
N SER A 199 1.89 -10.45 15.77
CA SER A 199 2.08 -9.43 16.80
C SER A 199 3.39 -9.60 17.55
N VAL A 200 3.74 -10.84 17.91
CA VAL A 200 5.03 -11.16 18.57
C VAL A 200 6.19 -10.88 17.63
N LEU A 201 6.08 -11.29 16.37
CA LEU A 201 7.10 -11.03 15.35
C LEU A 201 7.29 -9.53 15.10
N ASN A 202 6.19 -8.77 15.01
CA ASN A 202 6.23 -7.34 14.86
C ASN A 202 6.86 -6.61 16.06
N ALA A 203 6.59 -7.08 17.28
CA ALA A 203 7.23 -6.56 18.48
C ALA A 203 8.76 -6.76 18.45
N LEU A 204 9.22 -7.91 17.94
CA LEU A 204 10.65 -8.16 17.75
C LEU A 204 11.25 -7.25 16.68
N ILE A 205 10.60 -7.10 15.52
CA ILE A 205 11.06 -6.19 14.46
C ILE A 205 11.15 -4.76 14.98
N LYS A 206 10.13 -4.32 15.73
CA LYS A 206 10.15 -3.01 16.39
C LYS A 206 11.34 -2.86 17.34
N GLN A 207 11.61 -3.86 18.17
CA GLN A 207 12.78 -3.83 19.06
C GLN A 207 14.08 -3.77 18.27
N MET A 208 14.21 -4.52 17.17
CA MET A 208 15.36 -4.46 16.29
C MET A 208 15.52 -3.08 15.63
N MET A 209 14.40 -2.40 15.31
CA MET A 209 14.43 -1.03 14.82
C MET A 209 14.90 -0.06 15.90
N ASP A 210 14.43 -0.20 17.14
CA ASP A 210 14.85 0.62 18.29
C ASP A 210 16.33 0.41 18.63
N ASP A 211 16.81 -0.83 18.51
CA ASP A 211 18.22 -1.19 18.73
C ASP A 211 19.13 -0.79 17.55
N GLY A 212 18.55 -0.41 16.42
CA GLY A 212 19.26 -0.06 15.21
C GLY A 212 19.81 -1.26 14.45
N ASP A 213 19.25 -2.43 14.65
CA ASP A 213 19.68 -3.68 14.01
C ASP A 213 19.00 -3.95 12.67
N LEU A 214 17.78 -3.44 12.50
CA LEU A 214 16.97 -3.62 11.30
C LEU A 214 16.15 -2.36 11.02
N LEU A 215 16.15 -1.88 9.78
CA LEU A 215 15.29 -0.79 9.34
C LEU A 215 14.62 -1.17 8.03
N PRO A 216 13.37 -1.66 8.07
CA PRO A 216 12.59 -1.90 6.87
C PRO A 216 12.11 -0.57 6.27
N LEU A 217 12.29 -0.39 4.95
CA LEU A 217 11.90 0.83 4.24
C LEU A 217 10.95 0.51 3.10
N SER A 218 9.82 1.20 3.06
CA SER A 218 8.94 1.25 1.89
C SER A 218 9.07 2.61 1.23
N LEU A 219 9.48 2.62 -0.04
CA LEU A 219 9.91 3.80 -0.76
C LEU A 219 8.99 4.09 -1.93
N LYS A 220 8.65 5.37 -2.09
CA LYS A 220 7.90 5.88 -3.24
C LYS A 220 8.72 6.95 -3.94
N LYS A 221 8.48 7.16 -5.24
CA LYS A 221 9.13 8.22 -6.00
C LYS A 221 8.83 9.58 -5.38
N ALA A 222 9.85 10.39 -5.10
CA ALA A 222 9.72 11.74 -4.54
C ALA A 222 10.77 12.68 -5.17
N PRO A 223 10.54 13.14 -6.41
CA PRO A 223 11.51 13.96 -7.13
C PRO A 223 11.66 15.37 -6.54
N ASN A 224 10.64 15.89 -5.85
CA ASN A 224 10.70 17.18 -5.18
C ASN A 224 11.15 17.02 -3.74
N LYS A 225 12.29 17.64 -3.37
CA LYS A 225 12.89 17.56 -2.02
C LYS A 225 11.98 18.09 -0.92
N ASP A 226 11.19 19.11 -1.22
CA ASP A 226 10.35 19.81 -0.24
C ASP A 226 9.07 19.03 0.07
N ASN A 227 8.76 18.03 -0.76
CA ASN A 227 7.58 17.18 -0.63
C ASN A 227 7.89 15.82 0.01
N VAL A 228 9.14 15.54 0.38
CA VAL A 228 9.46 14.23 0.99
C VAL A 228 8.96 14.14 2.41
N ILE A 229 8.10 13.17 2.65
CA ILE A 229 7.59 12.83 3.98
C ILE A 229 8.14 11.48 4.40
N ILE A 230 8.66 11.44 5.63
CA ILE A 230 9.10 10.23 6.32
C ILE A 230 8.11 9.92 7.44
N LYS A 231 7.49 8.75 7.36
CA LYS A 231 6.53 8.26 8.36
C LYS A 231 6.97 6.91 8.91
N THR A 232 6.79 6.71 10.21
CA THR A 232 6.86 5.38 10.83
C THR A 232 5.48 4.75 10.76
N ILE A 233 5.41 3.53 10.22
CA ILE A 233 4.17 2.76 10.09
C ILE A 233 4.23 1.59 11.07
N ASN A 234 3.14 1.36 11.79
CA ASN A 234 2.99 0.27 12.77
C ASN A 234 4.07 0.25 13.88
N PHE A 235 4.75 1.37 14.07
CA PHE A 235 5.79 1.52 15.07
C PHE A 235 5.22 1.86 16.47
N LEU A 236 4.11 2.60 16.51
CA LEU A 236 3.45 3.05 17.72
C LEU A 236 2.00 2.56 17.76
N GLU A 237 1.79 1.32 18.20
CA GLU A 237 0.42 0.80 18.46
C GLU A 237 -0.41 1.73 19.35
N ASN A 238 0.25 2.45 20.26
CA ASN A 238 -0.42 3.28 21.26
C ASN A 238 -1.10 4.53 20.69
N ASP A 239 -0.64 5.12 19.60
CA ASP A 239 -1.19 6.40 19.13
C ASP A 239 -2.51 6.22 18.39
N VAL A 240 -2.66 5.16 17.59
CA VAL A 240 -3.93 4.82 16.95
C VAL A 240 -4.93 4.33 17.97
N ALA A 241 -4.55 3.42 18.85
CA ALA A 241 -5.40 2.93 19.92
C ALA A 241 -5.81 4.06 20.88
N LYS A 242 -4.90 4.99 21.21
CA LYS A 242 -5.22 6.17 22.01
C LYS A 242 -6.15 7.14 21.28
N ALA A 243 -5.94 7.36 19.99
CA ALA A 243 -6.78 8.22 19.18
C ALA A 243 -8.19 7.63 19.01
N LEU A 244 -8.29 6.33 18.82
CA LEU A 244 -9.56 5.61 18.72
C LEU A 244 -10.30 5.55 20.07
N LYS A 245 -9.58 5.37 21.18
CA LYS A 245 -10.18 5.39 22.54
C LYS A 245 -10.77 6.75 22.94
N LYS A 246 -10.27 7.85 22.36
CA LYS A 246 -10.78 9.20 22.62
C LYS A 246 -12.00 9.55 21.78
N ASN A 247 -12.34 8.77 20.77
CA ASN A 247 -13.43 9.03 19.85
C ASN A 247 -14.52 7.98 20.03
N ASP A 248 -15.76 8.44 19.99
CA ASP A 248 -16.93 7.57 19.95
C ASP A 248 -16.98 6.88 18.58
N ILE A 249 -16.66 5.57 18.56
CA ILE A 249 -16.59 4.77 17.34
C ILE A 249 -17.97 4.27 17.01
N ARG A 250 -18.59 4.88 16.01
CA ARG A 250 -19.88 4.51 15.46
C ARG A 250 -20.04 5.07 14.05
N TYR A 251 -21.14 4.80 13.42
CA TYR A 251 -21.48 5.39 12.14
C TYR A 251 -21.82 6.89 12.30
N HIS A 252 -21.02 7.76 11.70
CA HIS A 252 -21.19 9.21 11.66
C HIS A 252 -21.59 9.71 10.26
N GLY A 253 -22.06 8.81 9.38
CA GLY A 253 -22.43 9.13 8.02
C GLY A 253 -21.34 8.75 7.01
N TYR A 254 -21.45 9.28 5.83
CA TYR A 254 -20.65 8.90 4.68
C TYR A 254 -20.15 10.12 3.88
N ILE A 255 -19.24 9.87 2.94
CA ILE A 255 -18.85 10.79 1.89
C ILE A 255 -18.87 9.99 0.58
N PHE A 256 -19.83 10.26 -0.27
CA PHE A 256 -19.93 9.60 -1.58
C PHE A 256 -19.00 10.26 -2.62
N SER A 257 -18.83 11.59 -2.53
CA SER A 257 -17.86 12.35 -3.32
C SER A 257 -17.12 13.33 -2.42
N GLN A 258 -15.81 13.47 -2.59
CA GLN A 258 -14.99 14.41 -1.80
C GLN A 258 -15.02 15.85 -2.33
N THR A 259 -15.43 16.02 -3.56
CA THR A 259 -15.50 17.31 -4.25
C THR A 259 -16.91 17.51 -4.82
N ASN A 260 -17.18 18.70 -5.33
CA ASN A 260 -18.42 18.98 -6.07
C ASN A 260 -18.49 18.29 -7.44
N ASP A 261 -17.43 17.57 -7.80
CA ASP A 261 -17.35 16.76 -9.01
C ASP A 261 -17.39 15.26 -8.62
N VAL A 262 -18.48 14.60 -8.97
CA VAL A 262 -18.73 13.20 -8.65
C VAL A 262 -17.72 12.28 -9.34
N PHE A 263 -17.22 12.69 -10.50
CA PHE A 263 -16.32 11.88 -11.33
C PHE A 263 -14.87 11.94 -10.86
N ASN A 264 -14.53 12.91 -10.04
CA ASN A 264 -13.15 13.14 -9.60
C ASN A 264 -12.56 12.02 -8.76
N SER A 265 -13.39 11.17 -8.15
CA SER A 265 -12.92 10.04 -7.35
C SER A 265 -13.91 8.87 -7.38
N LYS A 266 -13.37 7.67 -7.57
CA LYS A 266 -14.10 6.42 -7.38
C LYS A 266 -14.28 6.02 -5.92
N ASP A 267 -13.61 6.71 -5.00
CA ASP A 267 -13.59 6.40 -3.58
C ASP A 267 -14.87 6.87 -2.88
N VAL A 268 -15.28 6.07 -1.89
CA VAL A 268 -16.38 6.38 -0.98
C VAL A 268 -15.87 6.21 0.44
N TYR A 269 -16.36 7.01 1.37
CA TYR A 269 -15.90 6.97 2.75
C TYR A 269 -17.07 6.78 3.71
N ILE A 270 -16.83 5.98 4.75
CA ILE A 270 -17.72 5.88 5.92
C ILE A 270 -17.02 6.57 7.08
N LYS A 271 -17.65 7.58 7.65
CA LYS A 271 -17.18 8.29 8.84
C LYS A 271 -17.46 7.41 10.04
N ILE A 272 -16.41 7.04 10.77
CA ILE A 272 -16.50 6.12 11.93
C ILE A 272 -16.25 6.83 13.26
N THR A 273 -15.92 8.11 13.23
CA THR A 273 -15.77 8.99 14.38
C THR A 273 -16.23 10.39 14.01
N SER A 274 -16.48 11.23 15.00
CA SER A 274 -16.67 12.66 14.81
C SER A 274 -15.39 13.39 14.36
N GLY A 275 -14.25 12.74 14.48
CA GLY A 275 -12.92 13.24 14.10
C GLY A 275 -12.48 12.82 12.69
N PRO A 276 -11.17 12.81 12.43
CA PRO A 276 -10.62 12.61 11.09
C PRO A 276 -10.69 11.15 10.58
N PHE A 277 -10.96 10.17 11.45
CA PHE A 277 -10.93 8.77 11.09
C PHE A 277 -12.15 8.36 10.29
N LYS A 278 -11.90 7.75 9.13
CA LYS A 278 -12.90 7.24 8.20
C LYS A 278 -12.41 5.96 7.53
N LEU A 279 -13.32 5.11 7.13
CA LEU A 279 -13.04 3.95 6.30
C LEU A 279 -13.16 4.37 4.84
N GLN A 280 -12.07 4.26 4.09
CA GLN A 280 -12.02 4.51 2.66
C GLN A 280 -12.32 3.22 1.92
N PHE A 281 -13.30 3.26 1.06
CA PHE A 281 -13.65 2.16 0.16
C PHE A 281 -13.32 2.55 -1.27
N ARG A 282 -12.58 1.69 -1.93
CA ARG A 282 -12.17 1.89 -3.32
C ARG A 282 -11.96 0.57 -4.05
N ASP A 283 -11.90 0.58 -5.36
CA ASP A 283 -11.36 -0.55 -6.08
C ASP A 283 -9.83 -0.59 -5.97
N LYS A 284 -9.30 -1.79 -5.91
CA LYS A 284 -7.89 -2.06 -6.06
C LYS A 284 -7.65 -2.50 -7.50
N GLY A 285 -7.19 -1.57 -8.35
CA GLY A 285 -6.75 -1.91 -9.70
C GLY A 285 -5.63 -2.94 -9.65
N GLY A 286 -5.87 -4.12 -10.17
CA GLY A 286 -4.83 -5.14 -10.31
C GLY A 286 -3.91 -4.80 -11.48
N THR A 287 -2.60 -4.95 -11.28
CA THR A 287 -1.58 -4.94 -12.33
C THR A 287 -1.50 -6.28 -13.08
N GLY A 288 -2.51 -7.15 -12.91
CA GLY A 288 -2.58 -8.45 -13.58
C GLY A 288 -2.50 -8.28 -15.10
N GLY A 289 -1.46 -8.86 -15.70
CA GLY A 289 -1.26 -8.85 -17.12
C GLY A 289 -2.39 -9.62 -17.83
N GLY A 290 -3.30 -8.92 -18.46
CA GLY A 290 -4.37 -9.49 -19.28
C GLY A 290 -5.36 -8.40 -19.68
N GLN A 291 -6.06 -8.63 -20.77
CA GLN A 291 -7.10 -7.73 -21.27
C GLN A 291 -8.29 -7.60 -20.32
N LYS A 292 -8.46 -8.56 -19.39
CA LYS A 292 -9.57 -8.54 -18.43
C LYS A 292 -9.24 -7.68 -17.20
N PRO A 293 -10.15 -6.81 -16.76
CA PRO A 293 -9.97 -6.04 -15.54
C PRO A 293 -9.93 -6.96 -14.33
N ASN A 294 -8.91 -6.81 -13.50
CA ASN A 294 -8.79 -7.51 -12.23
C ASN A 294 -8.89 -6.51 -11.10
N PHE A 295 -10.10 -6.07 -10.78
CA PHE A 295 -10.38 -5.18 -9.67
C PHE A 295 -10.81 -5.99 -8.46
N SER A 296 -10.57 -5.46 -7.28
CA SER A 296 -11.20 -5.93 -6.05
C SER A 296 -11.56 -4.73 -5.19
N TYR A 297 -12.69 -4.80 -4.51
CA TYR A 297 -13.09 -3.77 -3.58
C TYR A 297 -12.28 -3.89 -2.29
N GLN A 298 -11.74 -2.78 -1.81
CA GLN A 298 -10.96 -2.76 -0.58
C GLN A 298 -11.44 -1.68 0.37
N CYS A 299 -11.28 -1.95 1.68
CA CYS A 299 -11.50 -1.00 2.77
C CYS A 299 -10.18 -0.68 3.44
N ILE A 300 -9.89 0.60 3.61
CA ILE A 300 -8.66 1.11 4.25
C ILE A 300 -9.06 2.07 5.36
N LEU A 301 -8.42 1.97 6.53
CA LEU A 301 -8.56 3.00 7.54
C LEU A 301 -7.76 4.23 7.13
N SER A 302 -8.44 5.37 7.05
CA SER A 302 -7.90 6.66 6.62
C SER A 302 -8.13 7.70 7.70
N GLY A 303 -7.24 8.64 7.84
CA GLY A 303 -7.34 9.75 8.79
C GLY A 303 -6.22 9.77 9.84
N GLY A 304 -5.99 10.95 10.44
CA GLY A 304 -4.89 11.15 11.38
C GLY A 304 -3.54 11.39 10.72
N LYS A 305 -2.53 11.67 11.56
CA LYS A 305 -1.15 11.95 11.11
C LYS A 305 -0.38 10.72 10.67
N GLN A 306 -0.87 9.52 10.95
CA GLN A 306 -0.25 8.25 10.60
C GLN A 306 -1.11 7.53 9.57
N ALA A 307 -0.49 7.15 8.45
CA ALA A 307 -1.12 6.26 7.51
C ALA A 307 -1.13 4.84 8.11
N LEU A 308 -2.30 4.24 8.17
CA LEU A 308 -2.44 2.85 8.57
C LEU A 308 -2.40 1.99 7.31
N ASP A 309 -1.38 1.19 7.17
CA ASP A 309 -1.17 0.31 6.00
C ASP A 309 -1.94 -1.02 6.16
N GLY A 310 -3.21 -0.96 6.50
CA GLY A 310 -4.07 -2.13 6.57
C GLY A 310 -5.23 -2.02 5.59
N SER A 311 -5.42 -3.03 4.78
CA SER A 311 -6.56 -3.10 3.88
C SER A 311 -7.30 -4.42 4.00
N LEU A 312 -8.62 -4.33 4.10
CA LEU A 312 -9.51 -5.47 3.84
C LEU A 312 -9.79 -5.53 2.35
N ALA A 313 -9.64 -6.68 1.73
CA ALA A 313 -9.88 -6.87 0.30
C ALA A 313 -10.70 -8.14 0.04
N GLY A 314 -11.37 -8.18 -1.09
CA GLY A 314 -12.12 -9.35 -1.54
C GLY A 314 -13.23 -9.75 -0.56
N ASP A 315 -13.32 -11.05 -0.29
CA ASP A 315 -14.36 -11.62 0.58
C ASP A 315 -14.30 -11.14 2.04
N SER A 316 -13.15 -10.60 2.48
CA SER A 316 -13.00 -10.18 3.87
C SER A 316 -14.02 -9.10 4.25
N ILE A 317 -14.31 -8.14 3.34
CA ILE A 317 -15.32 -7.11 3.59
C ILE A 317 -16.70 -7.75 3.69
N GLY A 318 -17.04 -8.62 2.75
CA GLY A 318 -18.31 -9.34 2.73
C GLY A 318 -18.53 -10.17 3.98
N ASN A 319 -17.52 -10.90 4.42
CA ASN A 319 -17.59 -11.74 5.62
C ASN A 319 -17.77 -10.91 6.89
N VAL A 320 -17.09 -9.76 7.01
CA VAL A 320 -17.26 -8.85 8.15
C VAL A 320 -18.67 -8.26 8.19
N ILE A 321 -19.17 -7.78 7.06
CA ILE A 321 -20.53 -7.24 6.97
C ILE A 321 -21.57 -8.32 7.22
N TYR A 322 -21.32 -9.55 6.74
CA TYR A 322 -22.23 -10.70 6.88
C TYR A 322 -22.56 -11.05 8.33
N GLN A 323 -21.62 -10.82 9.26
CA GLN A 323 -21.83 -11.07 10.68
C GLN A 323 -22.98 -10.25 11.27
N THR A 324 -23.15 -9.02 10.78
CA THR A 324 -24.20 -8.11 11.23
C THR A 324 -25.41 -8.12 10.27
N ASN A 325 -25.16 -8.10 8.97
CA ASN A 325 -26.19 -8.05 7.94
C ASN A 325 -25.87 -9.05 6.81
N GLN A 326 -26.51 -10.21 6.88
CA GLN A 326 -26.26 -11.31 5.93
C GLN A 326 -26.56 -10.94 4.48
N THR A 327 -27.67 -10.24 4.24
CA THR A 327 -28.07 -9.83 2.89
C THR A 327 -27.06 -8.88 2.27
N LEU A 328 -26.64 -7.86 3.03
CA LEU A 328 -25.64 -6.90 2.59
C LEU A 328 -24.27 -7.58 2.41
N GLY A 329 -23.85 -8.44 3.36
CA GLY A 329 -22.58 -9.16 3.28
C GLY A 329 -22.44 -10.03 2.05
N ARG A 330 -23.52 -10.77 1.66
CA ARG A 330 -23.52 -11.58 0.41
C ARG A 330 -23.30 -10.74 -0.84
N GLN A 331 -23.73 -9.50 -0.85
CA GLN A 331 -23.56 -8.59 -1.98
C GLN A 331 -22.08 -8.17 -2.20
N PHE A 332 -21.23 -8.35 -1.19
CA PHE A 332 -19.79 -8.08 -1.22
C PHE A 332 -18.93 -9.35 -1.41
N SER A 333 -19.54 -10.52 -1.65
CA SER A 333 -18.81 -11.75 -1.96
C SER A 333 -17.97 -11.60 -3.23
N SER A 334 -16.88 -12.38 -3.35
CA SER A 334 -16.01 -12.38 -4.55
C SER A 334 -16.81 -12.69 -5.81
N ALA A 335 -17.78 -13.60 -5.75
CA ALA A 335 -18.62 -13.91 -6.90
C ALA A 335 -19.50 -12.73 -7.32
N SER A 336 -20.04 -11.95 -6.36
CA SER A 336 -20.80 -10.76 -6.66
C SER A 336 -19.90 -9.66 -7.24
N GLN A 337 -18.74 -9.41 -6.63
CA GLN A 337 -17.76 -8.44 -7.12
C GLN A 337 -17.33 -8.76 -8.54
N LYS A 338 -16.99 -10.02 -8.84
CA LYS A 338 -16.58 -10.45 -10.18
C LYS A 338 -17.63 -10.15 -11.24
N ARG A 339 -18.90 -10.48 -10.99
CA ARG A 339 -20.01 -10.18 -11.92
C ARG A 339 -20.16 -8.67 -12.18
N ILE A 340 -20.03 -7.86 -11.13
CA ILE A 340 -20.14 -6.40 -11.24
C ILE A 340 -18.96 -5.83 -12.02
N ILE A 341 -17.74 -6.31 -11.80
CA ILE A 341 -16.54 -5.91 -12.54
C ILE A 341 -16.69 -6.22 -14.03
N GLU A 342 -17.07 -7.45 -14.36
CA GLU A 342 -17.26 -7.89 -15.74
C GLU A 342 -18.36 -7.08 -16.45
N SER A 343 -19.46 -6.82 -15.75
CA SER A 343 -20.55 -6.00 -16.26
C SER A 343 -20.14 -4.54 -16.45
N ALA A 344 -19.47 -3.93 -15.46
CA ALA A 344 -19.00 -2.55 -15.54
C ALA A 344 -17.99 -2.36 -16.68
N PHE A 345 -17.10 -3.35 -16.89
CA PHE A 345 -16.14 -3.30 -17.99
C PHE A 345 -16.81 -3.40 -19.35
N LYS A 346 -17.74 -4.34 -19.52
CA LYS A 346 -18.52 -4.49 -20.76
C LYS A 346 -19.32 -3.22 -21.09
N ILE A 347 -19.91 -2.59 -20.07
CA ILE A 347 -20.62 -1.32 -20.23
C ILE A 347 -19.64 -0.25 -20.68
N ALA A 348 -18.50 -0.10 -20.00
CA ALA A 348 -17.50 0.90 -20.33
C ALA A 348 -16.95 0.76 -21.76
N GLN A 349 -16.80 -0.48 -22.25
CA GLN A 349 -16.41 -0.74 -23.65
C GLN A 349 -17.45 -0.29 -24.66
N ASN A 350 -18.72 -0.38 -24.32
CA ASN A 350 -19.82 -0.07 -25.22
C ASN A 350 -20.32 1.37 -25.11
N MET A 351 -19.93 2.11 -24.07
CA MET A 351 -20.48 3.45 -23.79
C MET A 351 -20.40 4.43 -24.95
N GLN A 352 -19.35 4.39 -25.77
CA GLN A 352 -19.23 5.26 -26.96
C GLN A 352 -20.08 4.78 -28.14
N LYS A 353 -20.43 3.49 -28.17
CA LYS A 353 -21.20 2.86 -29.26
C LYS A 353 -22.70 2.88 -29.01
N GLU A 354 -23.11 3.10 -27.75
CA GLU A 354 -24.50 2.99 -27.33
C GLU A 354 -25.21 4.35 -27.20
N ILE A 355 -24.51 5.47 -27.42
CA ILE A 355 -25.15 6.75 -27.69
C ILE A 355 -25.58 6.71 -29.16
N ASP A 356 -26.88 6.62 -29.39
CA ASP A 356 -27.42 6.62 -30.76
C ASP A 356 -27.20 7.98 -31.43
N VAL A 357 -27.51 8.01 -32.76
CA VAL A 357 -27.35 9.22 -33.61
C VAL A 357 -28.17 10.42 -33.07
N ASP A 358 -29.20 10.16 -32.28
CA ASP A 358 -30.05 11.18 -31.65
C ASP A 358 -29.61 11.58 -30.24
N GLY A 359 -28.47 11.07 -29.76
CA GLY A 359 -27.97 11.32 -28.42
C GLY A 359 -28.74 10.60 -27.31
N LYS A 360 -29.55 9.59 -27.65
CA LYS A 360 -30.29 8.79 -26.67
C LYS A 360 -29.47 7.56 -26.28
N LEU A 361 -29.47 7.31 -24.96
CA LEU A 361 -28.86 6.11 -24.42
C LEU A 361 -29.67 4.88 -24.77
N SER A 362 -29.00 3.79 -25.14
CA SER A 362 -29.69 2.52 -25.36
C SER A 362 -30.34 2.02 -24.06
N LYS A 363 -31.44 1.29 -24.18
CA LYS A 363 -32.13 0.68 -23.04
C LYS A 363 -31.24 -0.27 -22.22
N SER A 364 -30.15 -0.74 -22.77
CA SER A 364 -29.22 -1.63 -22.08
C SER A 364 -28.43 -0.89 -20.99
N ILE A 365 -28.07 0.39 -21.21
CA ILE A 365 -27.42 1.23 -20.22
C ILE A 365 -28.39 1.66 -19.11
N GLU A 366 -29.65 1.96 -19.45
CA GLU A 366 -30.65 2.37 -18.45
C GLU A 366 -30.93 1.31 -17.37
N ASN A 367 -30.80 0.03 -17.72
CA ASN A 367 -31.05 -1.10 -16.81
C ASN A 367 -29.78 -1.65 -16.13
N THR A 368 -28.67 -0.99 -16.23
CA THR A 368 -27.36 -1.50 -15.81
C THR A 368 -26.84 -0.79 -14.55
N ILE A 369 -25.60 -1.16 -14.19
CA ILE A 369 -24.83 -0.54 -13.11
C ILE A 369 -24.79 0.98 -13.23
N CYS A 370 -24.76 1.52 -14.44
CA CYS A 370 -24.74 2.95 -14.68
C CYS A 370 -25.95 3.66 -14.05
N LYS A 371 -27.16 3.19 -14.32
CA LYS A 371 -28.37 3.77 -13.74
C LYS A 371 -28.32 3.78 -12.21
N LYS A 372 -27.83 2.67 -11.63
CA LYS A 372 -27.64 2.60 -10.17
C LYS A 372 -26.58 3.58 -9.67
N VAL A 373 -25.49 3.75 -10.38
CA VAL A 373 -24.45 4.74 -10.02
C VAL A 373 -25.01 6.15 -10.10
N TYR A 374 -25.78 6.47 -11.15
CA TYR A 374 -26.51 7.75 -11.25
C TYR A 374 -27.47 7.96 -10.07
N GLU A 375 -28.31 6.96 -9.74
CA GLU A 375 -29.24 7.01 -8.62
C GLU A 375 -28.51 7.25 -7.29
N TYR A 376 -27.41 6.54 -7.06
CA TYR A 376 -26.57 6.72 -5.88
C TYR A 376 -25.89 8.10 -5.84
N ALA A 377 -25.38 8.55 -6.97
CA ALA A 377 -24.76 9.87 -7.08
C ALA A 377 -25.78 10.97 -6.78
N LYS A 378 -26.97 10.89 -7.38
CA LYS A 378 -28.08 11.84 -7.13
C LYS A 378 -28.52 11.85 -5.67
N LYS A 379 -28.55 10.67 -5.04
CA LYS A 379 -29.05 10.53 -3.66
C LYS A 379 -28.00 10.88 -2.60
N TYR A 380 -26.71 10.53 -2.85
CA TYR A 380 -25.69 10.50 -1.80
C TYR A 380 -24.53 11.48 -2.02
N SER A 381 -24.37 12.08 -3.20
CA SER A 381 -23.23 12.96 -3.45
C SER A 381 -23.34 14.33 -2.78
N GLY A 382 -24.56 14.79 -2.52
CA GLY A 382 -24.81 16.17 -2.10
C GLY A 382 -24.63 17.21 -3.22
N VAL A 383 -24.36 16.75 -4.46
CA VAL A 383 -24.16 17.60 -5.65
C VAL A 383 -25.45 17.57 -6.49
N SER A 384 -25.78 18.69 -7.11
CA SER A 384 -26.86 18.73 -8.10
C SER A 384 -26.42 17.98 -9.35
N ILE A 385 -27.10 16.89 -9.67
CA ILE A 385 -26.83 16.05 -10.84
C ILE A 385 -28.01 16.19 -11.79
N GLY A 386 -27.70 16.46 -13.05
CA GLY A 386 -28.66 16.63 -14.13
C GLY A 386 -29.44 15.35 -14.46
N SER A 387 -29.88 15.25 -15.71
CA SER A 387 -30.56 14.06 -16.20
C SER A 387 -29.59 12.85 -16.26
N VAL A 388 -30.14 11.66 -16.39
CA VAL A 388 -29.32 10.45 -16.55
C VAL A 388 -28.46 10.54 -17.82
N GLU A 389 -29.00 11.12 -18.88
CA GLU A 389 -28.30 11.33 -20.16
C GLU A 389 -27.11 12.24 -19.98
N SER A 390 -27.30 13.41 -19.34
CA SER A 390 -26.20 14.35 -19.07
C SER A 390 -25.11 13.75 -18.17
N PHE A 391 -25.50 12.92 -17.21
CA PHE A 391 -24.54 12.21 -16.35
C PHE A 391 -23.66 11.24 -17.15
N TYR A 392 -24.23 10.53 -18.11
CA TYR A 392 -23.46 9.60 -18.93
C TYR A 392 -22.62 10.29 -19.97
N GLU A 393 -23.12 11.34 -20.57
CA GLU A 393 -22.34 12.17 -21.48
C GLU A 393 -21.12 12.76 -20.76
N GLU A 394 -21.31 13.24 -19.54
CA GLU A 394 -20.21 13.70 -18.71
C GLU A 394 -19.24 12.57 -18.34
N LEU A 395 -19.72 11.38 -17.95
CA LEU A 395 -18.87 10.23 -17.67
C LEU A 395 -18.02 9.81 -18.88
N VAL A 396 -18.59 9.88 -20.10
CA VAL A 396 -17.84 9.55 -21.32
C VAL A 396 -16.77 10.58 -21.62
N ASN A 397 -17.06 11.86 -21.43
CA ASN A 397 -16.21 12.97 -21.86
C ASN A 397 -15.33 13.54 -20.74
N HIS A 398 -15.46 13.05 -19.50
CA HIS A 398 -14.77 13.62 -18.35
C HIS A 398 -13.24 13.53 -18.50
N PRO A 399 -12.51 14.63 -18.27
CA PRO A 399 -11.06 14.70 -18.48
C PRO A 399 -10.25 13.67 -17.67
N GLN A 400 -10.76 13.24 -16.53
CA GLN A 400 -10.14 12.21 -15.70
C GLN A 400 -10.01 10.86 -16.42
N PHE A 401 -10.96 10.53 -17.29
CA PHE A 401 -10.95 9.28 -18.04
C PHE A 401 -10.27 9.44 -19.40
N SER A 402 -10.36 10.61 -20.02
CA SER A 402 -9.75 10.90 -21.33
C SER A 402 -8.22 11.07 -21.27
N ARG A 403 -7.68 11.53 -20.15
CA ARG A 403 -6.25 11.54 -19.92
C ARG A 403 -5.81 10.13 -19.55
N GLY A 404 -5.55 9.31 -20.56
CA GLY A 404 -5.02 7.96 -20.38
C GLY A 404 -3.89 8.01 -19.36
N GLY A 405 -4.24 7.73 -18.09
CA GLY A 405 -3.28 7.72 -17.00
C GLY A 405 -2.13 6.79 -17.36
N THR A 406 -0.99 7.04 -16.81
CA THR A 406 0.27 6.31 -16.91
C THR A 406 0.18 4.98 -17.67
N SER A 407 0.88 4.89 -18.79
CA SER A 407 0.96 3.71 -19.66
C SER A 407 1.08 2.42 -18.81
N ILE A 408 0.02 1.61 -18.83
CA ILE A 408 0.03 0.31 -18.18
C ILE A 408 0.68 -0.66 -19.16
N MET A 409 1.76 -1.31 -18.72
CA MET A 409 2.38 -2.39 -19.47
C MET A 409 1.69 -3.69 -19.09
N ILE A 410 1.12 -4.36 -20.06
CA ILE A 410 0.56 -5.72 -19.91
C ILE A 410 1.50 -6.77 -20.48
N LYS A 411 1.39 -8.00 -20.00
CA LYS A 411 2.03 -9.15 -20.63
C LYS A 411 1.08 -9.77 -21.63
N GLU A 412 1.45 -9.73 -22.89
CA GLU A 412 0.78 -10.41 -23.96
C GLU A 412 1.75 -11.41 -24.62
N ASN A 413 1.40 -12.67 -24.64
CA ASN A 413 2.24 -13.76 -25.18
C ASN A 413 3.69 -13.76 -24.65
N GLY A 414 3.88 -13.42 -23.38
CA GLY A 414 5.20 -13.33 -22.74
C GLY A 414 5.91 -11.97 -22.92
N ASN A 415 5.45 -11.13 -23.83
CA ASN A 415 6.00 -9.80 -24.10
C ASN A 415 5.24 -8.69 -23.33
N ARG A 416 5.96 -7.64 -22.94
CA ARG A 416 5.33 -6.45 -22.36
C ARG A 416 4.85 -5.55 -23.48
N VAL A 417 3.55 -5.42 -23.59
CA VAL A 417 2.87 -4.54 -24.58
C VAL A 417 2.26 -3.36 -23.84
N ARG A 418 2.34 -2.19 -24.44
CA ARG A 418 1.66 -0.98 -23.92
C ARG A 418 0.16 -1.12 -24.21
N LEU A 419 -0.67 -0.93 -23.20
CA LEU A 419 -2.12 -0.86 -23.38
C LEU A 419 -2.45 0.36 -24.27
N GLU A 420 -3.31 0.19 -25.23
CA GLU A 420 -3.83 1.27 -26.06
C GLU A 420 -4.63 2.27 -25.20
N ASN A 421 -4.59 3.53 -25.56
CA ASN A 421 -5.22 4.60 -24.81
C ASN A 421 -6.73 4.37 -24.59
N GLU A 422 -7.42 3.82 -25.58
CA GLU A 422 -8.86 3.51 -25.49
C GLU A 422 -9.16 2.48 -24.40
N LEU A 423 -8.40 1.39 -24.35
CA LEU A 423 -8.59 0.35 -23.33
C LEU A 423 -8.28 0.86 -21.91
N LEU A 424 -7.38 1.83 -21.78
CA LEU A 424 -7.09 2.49 -20.50
C LEU A 424 -8.26 3.36 -20.02
N VAL A 425 -8.89 4.07 -20.95
CA VAL A 425 -10.08 4.89 -20.69
C VAL A 425 -11.24 4.01 -20.26
N GLU A 426 -11.54 2.95 -21.00
CA GLU A 426 -12.58 2.00 -20.67
C GLU A 426 -12.35 1.37 -19.30
N ARG A 427 -11.12 1.01 -19.00
CA ARG A 427 -10.76 0.43 -17.70
C ARG A 427 -10.95 1.45 -16.57
N ALA A 428 -10.58 2.71 -16.76
CA ALA A 428 -10.77 3.77 -15.78
C ALA A 428 -12.26 4.03 -15.51
N ARG A 429 -13.08 4.08 -16.57
CA ARG A 429 -14.56 4.17 -16.44
C ARG A 429 -15.15 2.98 -15.72
N ALA A 430 -14.71 1.76 -16.06
CA ALA A 430 -15.16 0.55 -15.38
C ALA A 430 -14.80 0.54 -13.90
N GLN A 431 -13.61 1.01 -13.54
CA GLN A 431 -13.17 1.17 -12.16
C GLN A 431 -14.05 2.17 -11.39
N PHE A 432 -14.35 3.29 -12.00
CA PHE A 432 -15.24 4.29 -11.43
C PHE A 432 -16.63 3.72 -11.18
N LEU A 433 -17.25 3.11 -12.19
CA LEU A 433 -18.57 2.49 -12.08
C LEU A 433 -18.61 1.41 -11.00
N PHE A 434 -17.62 0.53 -10.96
CA PHE A 434 -17.52 -0.52 -9.96
C PHE A 434 -17.37 0.06 -8.55
N GLY A 435 -16.45 1.00 -8.35
CA GLY A 435 -16.21 1.61 -7.04
C GLY A 435 -17.44 2.36 -6.51
N LYS A 436 -18.06 3.20 -7.35
CA LYS A 436 -19.27 3.96 -6.98
C LYS A 436 -20.49 3.06 -6.76
N PHE A 437 -20.65 2.02 -7.58
CA PHE A 437 -21.74 1.06 -7.38
C PHE A 437 -21.62 0.31 -6.05
N MET A 438 -20.41 -0.22 -5.75
CA MET A 438 -20.18 -0.94 -4.50
C MET A 438 -20.29 -0.01 -3.28
N GLY A 439 -19.75 1.21 -3.38
CA GLY A 439 -19.86 2.22 -2.33
C GLY A 439 -21.29 2.70 -2.08
N GLY A 440 -22.04 2.98 -3.14
CA GLY A 440 -23.44 3.35 -3.04
C GLY A 440 -24.32 2.26 -2.42
N ARG A 441 -24.06 1.00 -2.78
CA ARG A 441 -24.70 -0.17 -2.18
C ARG A 441 -24.41 -0.31 -0.68
N LEU A 442 -23.15 -0.05 -0.28
CA LEU A 442 -22.77 -0.05 1.13
C LEU A 442 -23.53 1.03 1.90
N ILE A 443 -23.51 2.27 1.39
CA ILE A 443 -24.23 3.40 2.01
C ILE A 443 -25.73 3.08 2.09
N GLU A 444 -26.34 2.62 1.00
CA GLU A 444 -27.76 2.25 0.98
C GLU A 444 -28.10 1.20 2.05
N GLY A 445 -27.25 0.19 2.22
CA GLY A 445 -27.43 -0.83 3.24
C GLY A 445 -27.28 -0.31 4.66
N MET A 446 -26.30 0.57 4.89
CA MET A 446 -26.07 1.17 6.20
C MET A 446 -27.16 2.19 6.59
N GLU A 447 -27.65 2.96 5.64
CA GLU A 447 -28.73 3.93 5.87
C GLU A 447 -30.09 3.28 6.20
N LYS A 448 -30.28 2.01 5.86
CA LYS A 448 -31.51 1.26 6.20
C LYS A 448 -31.62 0.90 7.68
N SER A 449 -30.51 0.75 8.38
CA SER A 449 -30.47 0.41 9.81
C SER A 449 -29.27 1.06 10.48
N LYS A 450 -29.53 2.07 11.29
CA LYS A 450 -28.49 2.77 12.04
C LYS A 450 -27.74 1.83 13.00
N LYS A 451 -28.46 0.89 13.62
CA LYS A 451 -27.85 -0.11 14.50
C LYS A 451 -26.86 -1.00 13.74
N ASP A 452 -27.28 -1.50 12.57
CA ASP A 452 -26.40 -2.31 11.73
C ASP A 452 -25.19 -1.48 11.24
N ALA A 453 -25.40 -0.19 10.91
CA ALA A 453 -24.35 0.70 10.47
C ALA A 453 -23.28 0.93 11.56
N ASP A 454 -23.69 1.12 12.80
CA ASP A 454 -22.78 1.25 13.95
C ASP A 454 -21.94 -0.01 14.12
N GLU A 455 -22.59 -1.18 14.15
CA GLU A 455 -21.92 -2.47 14.32
C GLU A 455 -20.99 -2.81 13.14
N ILE A 456 -21.44 -2.61 11.90
CA ILE A 456 -20.63 -2.78 10.69
C ILE A 456 -19.39 -1.87 10.73
N SER A 457 -19.57 -0.60 11.15
CA SER A 457 -18.45 0.36 11.26
C SER A 457 -17.40 -0.10 12.27
N VAL A 458 -17.83 -0.56 13.44
CA VAL A 458 -16.95 -1.12 14.48
C VAL A 458 -16.23 -2.36 13.97
N ASN A 459 -16.97 -3.29 13.39
CA ASN A 459 -16.39 -4.55 12.90
C ASN A 459 -15.39 -4.31 11.77
N LEU A 460 -15.71 -3.48 10.79
CA LEU A 460 -14.79 -3.12 9.70
C LEU A 460 -13.53 -2.43 10.24
N LEU A 461 -13.69 -1.53 11.22
CA LEU A 461 -12.56 -0.89 11.87
C LEU A 461 -11.67 -1.89 12.61
N LEU A 462 -12.26 -2.77 13.41
CA LEU A 462 -11.52 -3.79 14.16
C LEU A 462 -10.75 -4.71 13.22
N TYR A 463 -11.38 -5.16 12.13
CA TYR A 463 -10.72 -6.01 11.14
C TYR A 463 -9.67 -5.27 10.31
N ALA A 464 -9.94 -4.05 9.88
CA ALA A 464 -8.94 -3.22 9.20
C ALA A 464 -7.78 -2.87 10.15
N GLY A 465 -8.09 -2.49 11.38
CA GLY A 465 -7.11 -2.18 12.42
C GLY A 465 -6.28 -3.38 12.84
N SER A 466 -6.89 -4.57 13.00
CA SER A 466 -6.16 -5.78 13.35
C SER A 466 -5.18 -6.20 12.24
N ARG A 467 -5.55 -6.04 10.98
CA ARG A 467 -4.63 -6.27 9.85
C ARG A 467 -3.51 -5.24 9.80
N THR A 468 -3.80 -3.99 10.13
CA THR A 468 -2.81 -2.91 10.22
C THR A 468 -1.84 -3.16 11.35
N ALA A 469 -2.33 -3.54 12.53
CA ALA A 469 -1.50 -3.87 13.68
C ALA A 469 -0.62 -5.12 13.47
N GLN A 470 -0.96 -5.96 12.49
CA GLN A 470 -0.20 -7.18 12.19
C GLN A 470 0.78 -7.04 11.02
N SER A 471 0.70 -5.99 10.21
CA SER A 471 1.75 -5.71 9.24
C SER A 471 3.04 -5.28 9.95
N SER A 472 4.18 -5.61 9.36
CA SER A 472 5.48 -5.35 9.99
C SER A 472 5.74 -3.86 10.19
N PRO A 473 6.33 -3.45 11.31
CA PRO A 473 6.81 -2.08 11.48
C PRO A 473 7.81 -1.71 10.40
N HIS A 474 7.67 -0.51 9.84
CA HIS A 474 8.58 -0.02 8.79
C HIS A 474 8.55 1.50 8.69
N ILE A 475 9.51 2.06 7.99
CA ILE A 475 9.53 3.45 7.60
C ILE A 475 9.02 3.57 6.16
N LYS A 476 8.11 4.49 5.92
CA LYS A 476 7.64 4.87 4.59
C LYS A 476 8.17 6.24 4.23
N ALA A 477 8.84 6.32 3.08
CA ALA A 477 9.25 7.57 2.47
C ALA A 477 8.44 7.77 1.18
N SER A 478 7.78 8.92 1.05
CA SER A 478 6.92 9.22 -0.09
C SER A 478 6.86 10.71 -0.38
N ASP A 479 6.37 11.07 -1.56
CA ASP A 479 5.97 12.44 -1.87
C ASP A 479 4.64 12.77 -1.18
N ILE A 480 4.48 14.01 -0.71
CA ILE A 480 3.25 14.49 -0.05
C ILE A 480 2.05 14.41 -1.00
N SER A 481 2.26 14.62 -2.29
CA SER A 481 1.21 14.53 -3.31
C SER A 481 0.71 13.10 -3.56
N SER A 482 1.43 12.10 -3.07
CA SER A 482 1.06 10.68 -3.19
C SER A 482 0.27 10.15 -1.99
N LEU A 483 -0.09 11.02 -1.07
CA LEU A 483 -0.90 10.76 0.12
C LEU A 483 -2.35 11.16 -0.10
#